data_d7774cd15cf158eb6ce72ce01a6abaaf
#
_entry.id   d7774cd15cf158eb6ce72ce01a6abaaf
#
_cell.length_a   1.000
_cell.length_b   1.000
_cell.length_c   1.000
_cell.angle_alpha   90.00
_cell.angle_beta   90.00
_cell.angle_gamma   90.00
#
_symmetry.space_group_name_H-M   'P 1'
#
loop_
_entity.id
_entity.type
_entity.pdbx_description
1 polymer ?
#
loop_
_entity_poly.entity_id
_entity_poly.type
_entity_poly.pdbx_seq_one_letter_code
_entity_poly.pdbx_strand_id
1 'polypeptide(L)'
;MIMKQEYLYYKLASAEEMETLGFATKVASPKGARLFLTGQLGSGKTVFCRGYLRGAGYKGRVKSPTFTIVESYTTLGFDIHHFDFYRIEDPLELEYIGLDQYFDDVNDVLVEWPSKGDGVLPSPDLIIDIVVGSEPHLRQLTMCGGTERGHLILSNLRHHSLGSIHIDSSRDVG
;
A
#
# COMPACT_ATOMS: atom_id res chain seq x y z
N MET A 1 15.25 -1.15 -22.56
CA MET A 1 14.58 -2.43 -22.30
C MET A 1 13.26 -2.11 -21.57
N ILE A 2 12.12 -2.37 -22.21
CA ILE A 2 10.82 -2.15 -21.58
C ILE A 2 10.69 -3.22 -20.49
N MET A 3 10.70 -2.84 -19.21
CA MET A 3 10.45 -3.79 -18.13
C MET A 3 9.01 -4.29 -18.28
N LYS A 4 8.85 -5.61 -18.34
CA LYS A 4 7.52 -6.24 -18.38
C LYS A 4 6.83 -5.89 -17.07
N GLN A 5 5.64 -5.32 -17.15
CA GLN A 5 4.87 -4.95 -15.97
C GLN A 5 4.45 -6.23 -15.25
N GLU A 6 4.85 -6.38 -13.98
CA GLU A 6 4.51 -7.54 -13.16
C GLU A 6 3.32 -7.25 -12.26
N TYR A 7 2.46 -8.25 -12.11
CA TYR A 7 1.28 -8.20 -11.28
C TYR A 7 1.20 -9.38 -10.33
N LEU A 8 0.62 -9.17 -9.16
CA LEU A 8 0.12 -10.22 -8.28
C LEU A 8 -1.36 -9.98 -8.00
N TYR A 9 -2.13 -11.05 -8.00
CA TYR A 9 -3.57 -11.03 -7.76
C TYR A 9 -3.91 -11.85 -6.52
N TYR A 10 -4.71 -11.29 -5.63
CA TYR A 10 -5.15 -11.95 -4.40
C TYR A 10 -6.66 -11.88 -4.27
N LYS A 11 -7.24 -12.96 -3.73
CA LYS A 11 -8.61 -12.99 -3.23
C LYS A 11 -8.57 -13.14 -1.72
N LEU A 12 -9.20 -12.20 -1.01
CA LEU A 12 -9.23 -12.15 0.44
C LEU A 12 -10.66 -12.29 0.93
N ALA A 13 -10.85 -13.14 1.93
CA ALA A 13 -12.17 -13.45 2.48
C ALA A 13 -12.47 -12.69 3.79
N SER A 14 -11.48 -11.97 4.36
CA SER A 14 -11.66 -11.28 5.63
C SER A 14 -10.74 -10.07 5.79
N ALA A 15 -11.04 -9.23 6.79
CA ALA A 15 -10.16 -8.14 7.20
C ALA A 15 -8.82 -8.67 7.79
N GLU A 16 -8.83 -9.84 8.40
CA GLU A 16 -7.63 -10.48 8.94
C GLU A 16 -6.67 -10.89 7.82
N GLU A 17 -7.20 -11.44 6.72
CA GLU A 17 -6.39 -11.76 5.54
C GLU A 17 -5.83 -10.49 4.88
N MET A 18 -6.60 -9.40 4.83
CA MET A 18 -6.12 -8.10 4.37
C MET A 18 -4.95 -7.59 5.23
N GLU A 19 -5.08 -7.68 6.55
CA GLU A 19 -4.04 -7.27 7.49
C GLU A 19 -2.80 -8.17 7.36
N THR A 20 -2.99 -9.48 7.18
CA THR A 20 -1.92 -10.45 6.95
C THR A 20 -1.15 -10.15 5.66
N LEU A 21 -1.86 -9.80 4.58
CA LEU A 21 -1.21 -9.43 3.32
C LEU A 21 -0.43 -8.11 3.46
N GLY A 22 -0.98 -7.12 4.18
CA GLY A 22 -0.28 -5.89 4.51
C GLY A 22 1.02 -6.16 5.30
N PHE A 23 0.95 -7.03 6.31
CA PHE A 23 2.12 -7.47 7.09
C PHE A 23 3.19 -8.10 6.20
N ALA A 24 2.81 -9.06 5.38
CA ALA A 24 3.73 -9.75 4.47
C ALA A 24 4.34 -8.78 3.44
N THR A 25 3.57 -7.81 2.98
CA THR A 25 4.06 -6.78 2.06
C THR A 25 5.17 -5.95 2.71
N LYS A 26 5.05 -5.59 4.00
CA LYS A 26 6.15 -4.91 4.71
C LYS A 26 7.37 -5.80 4.86
N VAL A 27 7.20 -7.05 5.23
CA VAL A 27 8.32 -8.01 5.37
C VAL A 27 9.07 -8.18 4.04
N ALA A 28 8.32 -8.15 2.92
CA ALA A 28 8.87 -8.23 1.57
C ALA A 28 9.52 -6.91 1.08
N SER A 29 9.21 -5.77 1.72
CA SER A 29 9.63 -4.44 1.27
C SER A 29 10.97 -4.03 1.88
N PRO A 30 11.92 -3.54 1.07
CA PRO A 30 13.06 -2.80 1.58
C PRO A 30 12.60 -1.47 2.20
N LYS A 31 13.49 -0.77 2.91
CA LYS A 31 13.23 0.58 3.43
C LYS A 31 13.03 1.59 2.29
N GLY A 32 12.31 2.66 2.58
CA GLY A 32 12.03 3.73 1.63
C GLY A 32 10.99 3.36 0.57
N ALA A 33 10.15 2.35 0.84
CA ALA A 33 9.12 1.90 -0.08
C ALA A 33 7.94 2.88 -0.13
N ARG A 34 7.45 3.17 -1.34
CA ARG A 34 6.31 4.05 -1.61
C ARG A 34 5.15 3.22 -2.17
N LEU A 35 4.09 3.06 -1.37
CA LEU A 35 2.94 2.24 -1.69
C LEU A 35 1.69 3.11 -1.88
N PHE A 36 1.06 3.03 -3.03
CA PHE A 36 -0.18 3.73 -3.34
C PHE A 36 -1.35 2.76 -3.34
N LEU A 37 -2.39 3.08 -2.55
CA LEU A 37 -3.57 2.24 -2.36
C LEU A 37 -4.79 2.91 -3.00
N THR A 38 -5.36 2.23 -3.99
CA THR A 38 -6.60 2.62 -4.67
C THR A 38 -7.76 1.72 -4.25
N GLY A 39 -8.97 2.18 -4.47
CA GLY A 39 -10.18 1.44 -4.13
C GLY A 39 -11.23 2.33 -3.50
N GLN A 40 -12.50 1.93 -3.61
CA GLN A 40 -13.64 2.68 -3.08
C GLN A 40 -13.59 2.81 -1.54
N LEU A 41 -14.40 3.70 -0.99
CA LEU A 41 -14.57 3.83 0.46
C LEU A 41 -14.98 2.49 1.08
N GLY A 42 -14.34 2.11 2.19
CA GLY A 42 -14.60 0.83 2.85
C GLY A 42 -13.98 -0.40 2.16
N SER A 43 -13.15 -0.23 1.13
CA SER A 43 -12.50 -1.36 0.46
C SER A 43 -11.46 -2.08 1.32
N GLY A 44 -10.92 -1.43 2.37
CA GLY A 44 -9.93 -2.04 3.28
C GLY A 44 -8.53 -1.44 3.19
N LYS A 45 -8.33 -0.29 2.53
CA LYS A 45 -7.03 0.37 2.41
C LYS A 45 -6.35 0.58 3.77
N THR A 46 -7.06 1.18 4.72
CA THR A 46 -6.54 1.41 6.08
C THR A 46 -6.26 0.10 6.84
N VAL A 47 -7.03 -0.98 6.56
CA VAL A 47 -6.77 -2.30 7.14
C VAL A 47 -5.45 -2.87 6.62
N PHE A 48 -5.20 -2.74 5.32
CA PHE A 48 -3.92 -3.10 4.72
C PHE A 48 -2.76 -2.30 5.33
N CYS A 49 -2.91 -0.97 5.45
CA CYS A 49 -1.91 -0.09 6.06
C CYS A 49 -1.61 -0.50 7.52
N ARG A 50 -2.63 -0.91 8.27
CA ARG A 50 -2.45 -1.44 9.63
C ARG A 50 -1.58 -2.68 9.62
N GLY A 51 -1.85 -3.64 8.74
CA GLY A 51 -1.03 -4.83 8.56
C GLY A 51 0.42 -4.49 8.23
N TYR A 52 0.63 -3.55 7.31
CA TYR A 52 1.96 -3.07 6.93
C TYR A 52 2.72 -2.51 8.14
N LEU A 53 2.09 -1.68 8.95
CA LEU A 53 2.67 -1.15 10.19
C LEU A 53 3.00 -2.26 11.20
N ARG A 54 2.16 -3.30 11.30
CA ARG A 54 2.44 -4.48 12.13
C ARG A 54 3.67 -5.24 11.62
N GLY A 55 3.83 -5.37 10.31
CA GLY A 55 5.01 -5.97 9.69
C GLY A 55 6.31 -5.21 9.97
N ALA A 56 6.23 -3.90 10.18
CA ALA A 56 7.35 -3.06 10.62
C ALA A 56 7.61 -3.12 12.14
N GLY A 57 6.83 -3.89 12.89
CA GLY A 57 6.95 -4.02 14.34
C GLY A 57 6.23 -2.95 15.16
N TYR A 58 5.45 -2.06 14.53
CA TYR A 58 4.66 -1.08 15.24
C TYR A 58 3.48 -1.73 15.98
N LYS A 59 3.41 -1.57 17.30
CA LYS A 59 2.39 -2.19 18.17
C LYS A 59 1.32 -1.23 18.66
N GLY A 60 1.48 0.06 18.40
CA GLY A 60 0.56 1.10 18.83
C GLY A 60 -0.76 1.09 18.09
N ARG A 61 -1.65 2.02 18.45
CA ARG A 61 -2.93 2.21 17.76
C ARG A 61 -2.70 2.82 16.38
N VAL A 62 -3.24 2.20 15.34
CA VAL A 62 -3.25 2.74 13.98
C VAL A 62 -4.60 3.42 13.74
N LYS A 63 -4.55 4.68 13.36
CA LYS A 63 -5.73 5.49 13.02
C LYS A 63 -5.74 5.75 11.51
N SER A 64 -6.94 5.89 10.94
CA SER A 64 -7.05 6.43 9.59
C SER A 64 -6.74 7.93 9.62
N PRO A 65 -5.85 8.44 8.76
CA PRO A 65 -5.50 9.85 8.70
C PRO A 65 -6.50 10.69 7.89
N THR A 66 -7.74 10.24 7.71
CA THR A 66 -8.78 10.94 6.92
C THR A 66 -8.99 12.40 7.36
N PHE A 67 -8.77 12.71 8.63
CA PHE A 67 -8.92 14.08 9.17
C PHE A 67 -7.59 14.82 9.31
N THR A 68 -6.51 14.12 9.54
CA THR A 68 -5.16 14.68 9.77
C THR A 68 -4.32 14.74 8.52
N ILE A 69 -4.79 14.10 7.42
CA ILE A 69 -4.14 13.91 6.12
C ILE A 69 -2.91 13.01 6.22
N VAL A 70 -2.07 13.15 7.24
CA VAL A 70 -0.89 12.32 7.48
C VAL A 70 -0.78 11.94 8.95
N GLU A 71 -0.40 10.68 9.21
CA GLU A 71 0.05 10.17 10.50
C GLU A 71 1.42 9.53 10.32
N SER A 72 2.35 9.85 11.21
CA SER A 72 3.71 9.29 11.18
C SER A 72 3.91 8.31 12.32
N TYR A 73 4.47 7.16 12.02
CA TYR A 73 4.68 6.06 12.96
C TYR A 73 6.17 5.74 13.05
N THR A 74 6.77 6.00 14.20
CA THR A 74 8.18 5.67 14.44
C THR A 74 8.35 4.19 14.73
N THR A 75 9.23 3.56 13.98
CA THR A 75 9.62 2.16 14.13
C THR A 75 11.09 2.05 14.56
N LEU A 76 11.64 0.84 14.58
CA LEU A 76 13.05 0.63 14.89
C LEU A 76 13.96 1.06 13.72
N GLY A 77 14.29 2.35 13.68
CA GLY A 77 15.31 2.90 12.77
C GLY A 77 14.81 3.52 11.47
N PHE A 78 13.49 3.71 11.32
CA PHE A 78 12.86 4.50 10.25
C PHE A 78 11.42 4.84 10.62
N ASP A 79 10.83 5.80 9.92
CA ASP A 79 9.43 6.16 10.08
C ASP A 79 8.58 5.58 8.93
N ILE A 80 7.29 5.43 9.19
CA ILE A 80 6.29 5.13 8.18
C ILE A 80 5.28 6.27 8.18
N HIS A 81 5.15 6.94 7.04
CA HIS A 81 4.20 8.03 6.87
C HIS A 81 2.97 7.51 6.13
N HIS A 82 1.81 7.59 6.78
CA HIS A 82 0.54 7.14 6.24
C HIS A 82 -0.33 8.34 5.90
N PHE A 83 -0.62 8.51 4.61
CA PHE A 83 -1.44 9.58 4.06
C PHE A 83 -2.82 9.05 3.65
N ASP A 84 -3.83 9.90 3.82
CA ASP A 84 -5.18 9.69 3.27
C ASP A 84 -5.65 10.99 2.62
N PHE A 85 -5.74 10.99 1.28
CA PHE A 85 -6.11 12.17 0.50
C PHE A 85 -7.61 12.25 0.17
N TYR A 86 -8.44 11.40 0.80
CA TYR A 86 -9.88 11.36 0.52
C TYR A 86 -10.54 12.75 0.51
N ARG A 87 -10.12 13.64 1.42
CA ARG A 87 -10.67 15.00 1.60
C ARG A 87 -9.99 16.08 0.77
N ILE A 88 -8.91 15.77 0.10
CA ILE A 88 -8.23 16.73 -0.77
C ILE A 88 -9.10 17.02 -1.98
N GLU A 89 -9.35 18.27 -2.24
CA GLU A 89 -10.12 18.74 -3.40
C GLU A 89 -9.20 19.26 -4.51
N ASP A 90 -8.13 19.95 -4.13
CA ASP A 90 -7.12 20.47 -5.05
C ASP A 90 -5.74 19.90 -4.69
N PRO A 91 -5.03 19.24 -5.64
CA PRO A 91 -3.67 18.72 -5.42
C PRO A 91 -2.68 19.76 -4.88
N LEU A 92 -2.89 21.06 -5.17
CA LEU A 92 -2.04 22.14 -4.65
C LEU A 92 -2.10 22.27 -3.12
N GLU A 93 -3.16 21.78 -2.47
CA GLU A 93 -3.23 21.72 -1.00
C GLU A 93 -2.08 20.90 -0.42
N LEU A 94 -1.60 19.88 -1.15
CA LEU A 94 -0.52 19.00 -0.73
C LEU A 94 0.84 19.70 -0.72
N GLU A 95 1.04 20.75 -1.52
CA GLU A 95 2.27 21.56 -1.49
C GLU A 95 2.43 22.27 -0.15
N TYR A 96 1.33 22.72 0.46
CA TYR A 96 1.36 23.38 1.77
C TYR A 96 1.70 22.43 2.92
N ILE A 97 1.52 21.12 2.73
CA ILE A 97 1.86 20.10 3.72
C ILE A 97 3.37 19.81 3.72
N GLY A 98 4.09 20.24 2.66
CA GLY A 98 5.52 19.99 2.53
C GLY A 98 5.83 18.52 2.26
N LEU A 99 5.20 17.94 1.24
CA LEU A 99 5.32 16.51 0.90
C LEU A 99 6.76 16.04 0.78
N ASP A 100 7.66 16.87 0.26
CA ASP A 100 9.07 16.51 0.01
C ASP A 100 9.80 15.98 1.25
N GLN A 101 9.41 16.45 2.44
CA GLN A 101 10.01 16.00 3.70
C GLN A 101 9.65 14.56 4.08
N TYR A 102 8.62 13.97 3.47
CA TYR A 102 8.13 12.62 3.77
C TYR A 102 8.60 11.58 2.74
N PHE A 103 8.95 12.02 1.53
CA PHE A 103 9.32 11.14 0.41
C PHE A 103 10.83 11.05 0.25
N ASP A 104 11.50 10.46 1.22
CA ASP A 104 12.92 10.13 1.16
C ASP A 104 13.14 8.63 0.82
N ASP A 105 14.40 8.19 0.78
CA ASP A 105 14.75 6.79 0.49
C ASP A 105 14.94 5.94 1.76
N VAL A 106 14.62 6.46 2.93
CA VAL A 106 14.79 5.80 4.23
C VAL A 106 13.45 5.42 4.83
N ASN A 107 12.49 6.35 4.79
CA ASN A 107 11.17 6.21 5.37
C ASN A 107 10.17 5.63 4.38
N ASP A 108 9.28 4.77 4.86
CA ASP A 108 8.23 4.21 4.01
C ASP A 108 7.04 5.18 3.94
N VAL A 109 6.38 5.21 2.78
CA VAL A 109 5.21 6.05 2.56
C VAL A 109 4.05 5.21 2.05
N LEU A 110 2.92 5.30 2.73
CA LEU A 110 1.64 4.69 2.35
C LEU A 110 0.67 5.82 1.99
N VAL A 111 0.08 5.78 0.81
CA VAL A 111 -0.87 6.80 0.34
C VAL A 111 -2.19 6.16 -0.03
N GLU A 112 -3.26 6.49 0.69
CA GLU A 112 -4.64 6.20 0.29
C GLU A 112 -5.17 7.34 -0.59
N TRP A 113 -5.97 7.02 -1.62
CA TRP A 113 -6.53 7.97 -2.57
C TRP A 113 -5.47 8.77 -3.36
N PRO A 114 -4.44 8.12 -3.92
CA PRO A 114 -3.32 8.83 -4.58
C PRO A 114 -3.75 9.69 -5.77
N SER A 115 -4.86 9.36 -6.46
CA SER A 115 -5.38 10.15 -7.58
C SER A 115 -5.74 11.59 -7.21
N LYS A 116 -5.98 11.85 -5.92
CA LYS A 116 -6.21 13.20 -5.40
C LYS A 116 -4.94 14.06 -5.35
N GLY A 117 -3.77 13.43 -5.46
CA GLY A 117 -2.46 14.09 -5.50
C GLY A 117 -1.77 13.97 -6.87
N ASP A 118 -2.55 13.71 -7.94
CA ASP A 118 -1.98 13.60 -9.29
C ASP A 118 -1.20 14.87 -9.68
N GLY A 119 0.00 14.66 -10.21
CA GLY A 119 0.91 15.73 -10.64
C GLY A 119 1.83 16.28 -9.55
N VAL A 120 1.60 16.01 -8.25
CA VAL A 120 2.46 16.46 -7.15
C VAL A 120 3.13 15.29 -6.41
N LEU A 121 2.60 14.07 -6.54
CA LEU A 121 3.17 12.89 -5.90
C LEU A 121 4.33 12.32 -6.73
N PRO A 122 5.41 11.87 -6.08
CA PRO A 122 6.43 11.08 -6.75
C PRO A 122 5.88 9.71 -7.16
N SER A 123 6.55 9.05 -8.11
CA SER A 123 6.14 7.72 -8.58
C SER A 123 6.13 6.68 -7.44
N PRO A 124 5.09 5.84 -7.36
CA PRO A 124 5.05 4.75 -6.39
C PRO A 124 5.98 3.60 -6.80
N ASP A 125 6.48 2.87 -5.80
CA ASP A 125 7.12 1.58 -6.03
C ASP A 125 6.08 0.49 -6.29
N LEU A 126 5.00 0.50 -5.51
CA LEU A 126 3.93 -0.48 -5.60
C LEU A 126 2.56 0.22 -5.64
N ILE A 127 1.75 -0.15 -6.61
CA ILE A 127 0.33 0.23 -6.68
C ILE A 127 -0.50 -0.97 -6.22
N ILE A 128 -1.42 -0.74 -5.31
CA ILE A 128 -2.31 -1.74 -4.71
C ILE A 128 -3.74 -1.31 -4.98
N ASP A 129 -4.42 -2.00 -5.88
CA ASP A 129 -5.82 -1.75 -6.18
C ASP A 129 -6.71 -2.75 -5.44
N ILE A 130 -7.70 -2.25 -4.67
CA ILE A 130 -8.57 -3.05 -3.83
C ILE A 130 -10.01 -2.89 -4.29
N VAL A 131 -10.57 -3.96 -4.81
CA VAL A 131 -11.96 -4.02 -5.30
C VAL A 131 -12.81 -4.88 -4.36
N VAL A 132 -14.00 -4.40 -4.02
CA VAL A 132 -14.99 -5.21 -3.30
C VAL A 132 -15.51 -6.29 -4.24
N GLY A 133 -15.49 -7.54 -3.79
CA GLY A 133 -15.93 -8.70 -4.57
C GLY A 133 -17.46 -8.79 -4.68
N SER A 134 -17.94 -9.90 -5.23
CA SER A 134 -19.37 -10.19 -5.37
C SER A 134 -20.10 -10.29 -4.03
N GLU A 135 -19.39 -10.66 -2.98
CA GLU A 135 -19.92 -10.70 -1.61
C GLU A 135 -19.26 -9.59 -0.77
N PRO A 136 -19.99 -8.96 0.18
CA PRO A 136 -19.50 -7.79 0.92
C PRO A 136 -18.20 -8.00 1.69
N HIS A 137 -17.89 -9.23 2.09
CA HIS A 137 -16.67 -9.56 2.83
C HIS A 137 -15.49 -9.90 1.90
N LEU A 138 -15.75 -10.22 0.64
CA LEU A 138 -14.70 -10.56 -0.32
C LEU A 138 -13.98 -9.32 -0.85
N ARG A 139 -12.67 -9.42 -1.02
CA ARG A 139 -11.84 -8.42 -1.68
C ARG A 139 -10.98 -9.06 -2.74
N GLN A 140 -10.80 -8.34 -3.84
CA GLN A 140 -9.84 -8.69 -4.88
C GLN A 140 -8.76 -7.61 -4.87
N LEU A 141 -7.50 -8.01 -4.75
CA LEU A 141 -6.37 -7.10 -4.82
C LEU A 141 -5.55 -7.38 -6.06
N THR A 142 -5.14 -6.30 -6.70
CA THR A 142 -4.12 -6.31 -7.74
C THR A 142 -2.94 -5.50 -7.23
N MET A 143 -1.75 -6.07 -7.23
CA MET A 143 -0.51 -5.38 -6.94
C MET A 143 0.32 -5.26 -8.21
N CYS A 144 0.81 -4.06 -8.49
CA CYS A 144 1.61 -3.75 -9.67
C CYS A 144 2.90 -3.03 -9.26
N GLY A 145 4.04 -3.51 -9.72
CA GLY A 145 5.34 -2.87 -9.52
C GLY A 145 5.54 -1.71 -10.50
N GLY A 146 5.88 -0.52 -9.96
CA GLY A 146 6.16 0.67 -10.76
C GLY A 146 7.65 0.99 -10.92
N THR A 147 8.50 0.39 -10.09
CA THR A 147 9.95 0.59 -10.07
C THR A 147 10.68 -0.74 -9.84
N GLU A 148 12.03 -0.74 -9.93
CA GLU A 148 12.82 -1.92 -9.56
C GLU A 148 12.54 -2.37 -8.11
N ARG A 149 12.36 -1.41 -7.18
CA ARG A 149 11.97 -1.71 -5.79
C ARG A 149 10.60 -2.39 -5.74
N GLY A 150 9.64 -1.92 -6.51
CA GLY A 150 8.31 -2.53 -6.63
C GLY A 150 8.36 -3.95 -7.18
N HIS A 151 9.15 -4.20 -8.21
CA HIS A 151 9.36 -5.55 -8.75
C HIS A 151 10.04 -6.48 -7.73
N LEU A 152 10.99 -5.98 -6.94
CA LEU A 152 11.60 -6.73 -5.86
C LEU A 152 10.57 -7.12 -4.78
N ILE A 153 9.68 -6.20 -4.41
CA ILE A 153 8.59 -6.48 -3.46
C ILE A 153 7.70 -7.61 -3.98
N LEU A 154 7.27 -7.53 -5.24
CA LEU A 154 6.42 -8.58 -5.85
C LEU A 154 7.14 -9.92 -5.90
N SER A 155 8.42 -9.94 -6.28
CA SER A 155 9.24 -11.16 -6.28
C SER A 155 9.33 -11.78 -4.89
N ASN A 156 9.59 -10.99 -3.85
CA ASN A 156 9.67 -11.48 -2.48
C ASN A 156 8.32 -12.02 -1.99
N LEU A 157 7.20 -11.35 -2.35
CA LEU A 157 5.86 -11.80 -1.99
C LEU A 157 5.48 -13.14 -2.62
N ARG A 158 5.91 -13.41 -3.86
CA ARG A 158 5.67 -14.72 -4.53
C ARG A 158 6.23 -15.89 -3.75
N HIS A 159 7.34 -15.67 -3.04
CA HIS A 159 8.04 -16.69 -2.27
C HIS A 159 7.63 -16.73 -0.79
N HIS A 160 6.76 -15.79 -0.37
CA HIS A 160 6.31 -15.71 1.01
C HIS A 160 5.08 -16.57 1.24
N SER A 161 5.13 -17.46 2.26
CA SER A 161 3.95 -18.23 2.64
C SER A 161 2.94 -17.34 3.36
N LEU A 162 1.75 -17.20 2.80
CA LEU A 162 0.67 -16.35 3.31
C LEU A 162 -0.45 -17.15 4.01
N GLY A 163 -0.19 -18.38 4.40
CA GLY A 163 -1.18 -19.26 5.04
C GLY A 163 -2.33 -19.59 4.08
N SER A 164 -3.55 -19.16 4.41
CA SER A 164 -4.76 -19.39 3.58
C SER A 164 -4.84 -18.47 2.35
N ILE A 165 -4.02 -17.44 2.28
CA ILE A 165 -4.06 -16.47 1.18
C ILE A 165 -3.26 -17.03 0.00
N HIS A 166 -3.93 -17.20 -1.14
CA HIS A 166 -3.31 -17.69 -2.36
C HIS A 166 -3.21 -16.60 -3.42
N ILE A 167 -2.11 -16.63 -4.18
CA ILE A 167 -1.98 -15.83 -5.39
C ILE A 167 -2.95 -16.40 -6.43
N ASP A 168 -3.81 -15.56 -7.00
CA ASP A 168 -4.73 -15.94 -8.07
C ASP A 168 -3.97 -16.05 -9.40
N SER A 169 -3.45 -17.23 -9.69
CA SER A 169 -2.72 -17.51 -10.93
C SER A 169 -3.61 -17.55 -12.19
N SER A 170 -4.94 -17.47 -12.04
CA SER A 170 -5.86 -17.49 -13.19
C SER A 170 -5.82 -16.22 -14.05
N ARG A 171 -5.14 -15.17 -13.58
CA ARG A 171 -5.01 -13.86 -14.24
C ARG A 171 -3.61 -13.57 -14.79
N ASP A 172 -2.67 -14.51 -14.68
CA ASP A 172 -1.38 -14.42 -15.39
C ASP A 172 -1.62 -14.61 -16.89
N VAL A 173 -2.18 -13.62 -17.54
CA VAL A 173 -2.31 -13.57 -19.00
C VAL A 173 -1.13 -12.77 -19.53
N GLY A 174 -0.36 -13.46 -20.36
CA GLY A 174 0.88 -13.07 -21.01
C GLY A 174 0.90 -11.79 -21.83
#